data_83a221dbc361981ed9a871d636dd26fc
#
_entry.id   83a221dbc361981ed9a871d636dd26fc
#
_cell.length_a   1.000
_cell.length_b   1.000
_cell.length_c   1.000
_cell.angle_alpha   90.00
_cell.angle_beta   90.00
_cell.angle_gamma   90.00
#
_symmetry.space_group_name_H-M   'P 1'
#
loop_
_entity.id
_entity.type
_entity.pdbx_description
1 polymer ?
#
loop_
_entity_poly.entity_id
_entity_poly.type
_entity_poly.pdbx_seq_one_letter_code
_entity_poly.pdbx_strand_id
1 'polypeptide(L)'
;MLSIIIPLYNKQAVIARTIESILSQSYINWELIIVDDGSTDGSDEVVRLYLGDQRIRYIRKPNGGVSSARNRGIKEAKGEWICYIDADDYFLPEGLKTMVELAEKYNVKVAAGRFLIEIKKKRFPGVNGKREGVLE
;
A
#
# COMPACT_ATOMS: atom_id res chain seq x y z
N MET A 1 12.78 -7.36 -8.82
CA MET A 1 11.33 -7.37 -8.56
C MET A 1 11.06 -6.79 -7.19
N LEU A 2 10.01 -6.01 -7.05
CA LEU A 2 9.56 -5.38 -5.80
C LEU A 2 8.40 -6.20 -5.19
N SER A 3 8.51 -6.61 -3.93
CA SER A 3 7.39 -7.18 -3.19
C SER A 3 6.69 -6.10 -2.39
N ILE A 4 5.42 -5.85 -2.72
CA ILE A 4 4.57 -4.88 -2.02
C ILE A 4 3.71 -5.64 -1.02
N ILE A 5 3.73 -5.24 0.24
CA ILE A 5 3.01 -5.90 1.33
C ILE A 5 1.96 -4.96 1.88
N ILE A 6 0.72 -5.41 1.89
CA ILE A 6 -0.42 -4.70 2.50
C ILE A 6 -0.90 -5.52 3.71
N PRO A 7 -0.71 -5.04 4.94
CA PRO A 7 -1.43 -5.57 6.08
C PRO A 7 -2.89 -5.09 6.01
N LEU A 8 -3.83 -6.03 6.01
CA LEU A 8 -5.26 -5.75 5.87
C LEU A 8 -6.00 -6.15 7.14
N TYR A 9 -6.77 -5.23 7.71
CA TYR A 9 -7.73 -5.52 8.75
C TYR A 9 -8.89 -4.52 8.72
N ASN A 10 -10.09 -5.02 8.38
CA ASN A 10 -11.33 -4.24 8.35
C ASN A 10 -11.20 -2.91 7.57
N LYS A 11 -10.82 -2.99 6.31
CA LYS A 11 -10.65 -1.86 5.39
C LYS A 11 -11.49 -2.00 4.11
N GLN A 12 -12.67 -2.62 4.22
CA GLN A 12 -13.57 -2.87 3.09
C GLN A 12 -13.83 -1.62 2.23
N ALA A 13 -14.02 -0.46 2.85
CA ALA A 13 -14.38 0.76 2.15
C ALA A 13 -13.22 1.40 1.34
N VAL A 14 -11.97 1.03 1.60
CA VAL A 14 -10.79 1.76 1.08
C VAL A 14 -9.75 0.86 0.40
N ILE A 15 -9.75 -0.44 0.65
CA ILE A 15 -8.73 -1.36 0.12
C ILE A 15 -8.70 -1.38 -1.42
N ALA A 16 -9.83 -1.25 -2.09
CA ALA A 16 -9.89 -1.20 -3.55
C ALA A 16 -9.03 -0.07 -4.11
N ARG A 17 -9.11 1.14 -3.53
CA ARG A 17 -8.31 2.30 -3.95
C ARG A 17 -6.81 2.04 -3.80
N THR A 18 -6.41 1.38 -2.73
CA THR A 18 -5.00 1.01 -2.51
C THR A 18 -4.52 0.05 -3.60
N ILE A 19 -5.27 -1.01 -3.88
CA ILE A 19 -4.93 -1.99 -4.93
C ILE A 19 -4.87 -1.33 -6.31
N GLU A 20 -5.87 -0.53 -6.66
CA GLU A 20 -5.94 0.17 -7.94
C GLU A 20 -4.79 1.15 -8.14
N SER A 21 -4.32 1.80 -7.07
CA SER A 21 -3.15 2.67 -7.14
C SER A 21 -1.85 1.92 -7.47
N ILE A 22 -1.76 0.65 -7.11
CA ILE A 22 -0.63 -0.22 -7.46
C ILE A 22 -0.76 -0.71 -8.90
N LEU A 23 -1.95 -1.13 -9.31
CA LEU A 23 -2.21 -1.60 -10.66
C LEU A 23 -1.96 -0.52 -11.72
N SER A 24 -2.19 0.74 -11.38
CA SER A 24 -1.99 1.88 -12.28
C SER A 24 -0.57 2.43 -12.32
N GLN A 25 0.37 1.87 -11.57
CA GLN A 25 1.77 2.29 -11.60
C GLN A 25 2.45 1.94 -12.94
N SER A 26 3.30 2.82 -13.44
CA SER A 26 4.10 2.56 -14.64
C SER A 26 5.20 1.51 -14.41
N TYR A 27 5.71 1.40 -13.17
CA TYR A 27 6.62 0.33 -12.79
C TYR A 27 5.84 -0.97 -12.60
N ILE A 28 6.10 -1.97 -13.43
CA ILE A 28 5.29 -3.20 -13.52
C ILE A 28 5.95 -4.45 -12.92
N ASN A 29 7.24 -4.37 -12.56
CA ASN A 29 8.00 -5.52 -12.04
C ASN A 29 7.81 -5.68 -10.53
N TRP A 30 6.57 -5.94 -10.12
CA TRP A 30 6.18 -6.11 -8.73
C TRP A 30 5.29 -7.34 -8.53
N GLU A 31 5.26 -7.82 -7.30
CA GLU A 31 4.21 -8.68 -6.74
C GLU A 31 3.51 -7.95 -5.60
N LEU A 32 2.24 -8.23 -5.39
CA LEU A 32 1.45 -7.69 -4.28
C LEU A 32 1.01 -8.82 -3.36
N ILE A 33 1.35 -8.70 -2.09
CA ILE A 33 0.99 -9.65 -1.04
C ILE A 33 0.08 -8.96 -0.05
N ILE A 34 -1.20 -9.32 -0.07
CA ILE A 34 -2.19 -8.80 0.87
C ILE A 34 -2.35 -9.82 2.00
N VAL A 35 -1.98 -9.41 3.19
CA VAL A 35 -2.09 -10.27 4.39
C VAL A 35 -3.27 -9.78 5.23
N ASP A 36 -4.36 -10.52 5.16
CA ASP A 36 -5.57 -10.26 5.94
C ASP A 36 -5.41 -10.83 7.35
N ASP A 37 -5.33 -9.95 8.31
CA ASP A 37 -5.15 -10.24 9.73
C ASP A 37 -6.48 -10.56 10.44
N GLY A 38 -7.32 -11.34 9.80
CA GLY A 38 -8.58 -11.81 10.36
C GLY A 38 -9.71 -10.80 10.27
N SER A 39 -9.85 -10.08 9.13
CA SER A 39 -10.96 -9.15 8.90
C SER A 39 -12.32 -9.80 9.14
N THR A 40 -13.22 -9.03 9.75
CA THR A 40 -14.60 -9.43 10.05
C THR A 40 -15.64 -8.69 9.22
N ASP A 41 -15.20 -7.77 8.37
CA ASP A 41 -16.02 -7.09 7.37
C ASP A 41 -15.92 -7.76 5.97
N GLY A 42 -16.35 -7.10 4.92
CA GLY A 42 -16.26 -7.60 3.54
C GLY A 42 -14.92 -7.31 2.84
N SER A 43 -13.83 -7.07 3.57
CA SER A 43 -12.51 -6.77 2.97
C SER A 43 -12.01 -7.88 2.05
N ASP A 44 -12.20 -9.14 2.42
CA ASP A 44 -11.81 -10.30 1.63
C ASP A 44 -12.58 -10.40 0.31
N GLU A 45 -13.86 -10.10 0.31
CA GLU A 45 -14.70 -10.09 -0.90
C GLU A 45 -14.20 -9.04 -1.90
N VAL A 46 -13.81 -7.86 -1.41
CA VAL A 46 -13.26 -6.80 -2.26
C VAL A 46 -11.92 -7.24 -2.88
N VAL A 47 -11.02 -7.81 -2.09
CA VAL A 47 -9.71 -8.29 -2.59
C VAL A 47 -9.87 -9.38 -3.64
N ARG A 48 -10.82 -10.28 -3.46
CA ARG A 48 -11.07 -11.38 -4.42
C ARG A 48 -11.36 -10.90 -5.84
N LEU A 49 -11.92 -9.71 -6.01
CA LEU A 49 -12.17 -9.11 -7.33
C LEU A 49 -10.87 -8.85 -8.12
N TYR A 50 -9.73 -8.77 -7.46
CA TYR A 50 -8.43 -8.47 -8.08
C TYR A 50 -7.53 -9.71 -8.25
N LEU A 51 -7.91 -10.86 -7.74
CA LEU A 51 -7.08 -12.08 -7.79
C LEU A 51 -6.95 -12.71 -9.19
N GLY A 52 -7.62 -12.16 -10.18
CA GLY A 52 -7.38 -12.49 -11.59
C GLY A 52 -5.99 -12.04 -12.09
N ASP A 53 -5.38 -11.04 -11.48
CA ASP A 53 -3.99 -10.67 -11.75
C ASP A 53 -3.05 -11.60 -10.97
N GLN A 54 -2.25 -12.38 -11.67
CA GLN A 54 -1.36 -13.38 -11.07
C GLN A 54 -0.25 -12.80 -10.19
N ARG A 55 -0.02 -11.48 -10.27
CA ARG A 55 0.94 -10.78 -9.41
C ARG A 55 0.37 -10.50 -8.02
N ILE A 56 -0.95 -10.68 -7.81
CA ILE A 56 -1.63 -10.41 -6.55
C ILE A 56 -1.90 -11.73 -5.81
N ARG A 57 -1.44 -11.79 -4.57
CA ARG A 57 -1.69 -12.92 -3.67
C ARG A 57 -2.39 -12.44 -2.41
N TYR A 58 -3.37 -13.21 -1.97
CA TYR A 58 -4.12 -12.98 -0.74
C TYR A 58 -3.84 -14.11 0.26
N ILE A 59 -3.51 -13.74 1.48
CA ILE A 59 -3.23 -14.65 2.57
C ILE A 59 -4.04 -14.21 3.77
N ARG A 60 -4.88 -15.10 4.28
CA ARG A 60 -5.62 -14.86 5.51
C ARG A 60 -4.94 -15.54 6.68
N LYS A 61 -4.89 -14.89 7.82
CA LYS A 61 -4.37 -15.42 9.08
C LYS A 61 -5.24 -15.02 10.26
N PRO A 62 -5.19 -15.75 11.39
CA PRO A 62 -5.81 -15.28 12.62
C PRO A 62 -5.27 -13.92 13.03
N ASN A 63 -6.13 -13.06 13.61
CA ASN A 63 -5.72 -11.74 14.06
C ASN A 63 -4.53 -11.82 15.03
N GLY A 64 -3.49 -11.07 14.73
CA GLY A 64 -2.26 -11.01 15.51
C GLY A 64 -1.58 -9.64 15.48
N GLY A 65 -2.22 -8.66 14.85
CA GLY A 65 -1.72 -7.29 14.73
C GLY A 65 -0.93 -7.02 13.45
N VAL A 66 -0.73 -5.72 13.17
CA VAL A 66 -0.10 -5.23 11.95
C VAL A 66 1.32 -5.76 11.75
N SER A 67 2.10 -5.85 12.81
CA SER A 67 3.48 -6.40 12.75
C SER A 67 3.48 -7.87 12.39
N SER A 68 2.54 -8.65 12.92
CA SER A 68 2.36 -10.06 12.57
C SER A 68 2.00 -10.23 11.10
N ALA A 69 1.11 -9.39 10.57
CA ALA A 69 0.74 -9.39 9.16
C ALA A 69 1.92 -9.01 8.25
N ARG A 70 2.67 -7.97 8.60
CA ARG A 70 3.88 -7.58 7.86
C ARG A 70 4.93 -8.69 7.86
N ASN A 71 5.20 -9.31 8.99
CA ASN A 71 6.14 -10.43 9.10
C ASN A 71 5.71 -11.63 8.25
N ARG A 72 4.42 -11.91 8.18
CA ARG A 72 3.90 -12.95 7.27
C ARG A 72 4.16 -12.58 5.81
N GLY A 73 3.91 -11.34 5.43
CA GLY A 73 4.18 -10.84 4.08
C GLY A 73 5.66 -10.96 3.69
N ILE A 74 6.57 -10.60 4.61
CA ILE A 74 8.01 -10.74 4.39
C ILE A 74 8.40 -12.20 4.09
N LYS A 75 7.86 -13.17 4.82
CA LYS A 75 8.14 -14.58 4.60
C LYS A 75 7.69 -15.09 3.24
N GLU A 76 6.67 -14.49 2.69
CA GLU A 76 6.08 -14.85 1.40
C GLU A 76 6.70 -14.07 0.22
N ALA A 77 7.43 -13.00 0.51
CA ALA A 77 8.03 -12.11 -0.49
C ALA A 77 9.13 -12.83 -1.29
N LYS A 78 9.12 -12.61 -2.60
CA LYS A 78 10.10 -13.16 -3.55
C LYS A 78 10.98 -12.08 -4.18
N GLY A 79 10.62 -10.80 -4.01
CA GLY A 79 11.35 -9.68 -4.56
C GLY A 79 12.63 -9.37 -3.80
N GLU A 80 13.56 -8.74 -4.47
CA GLU A 80 14.80 -8.22 -3.86
C GLU A 80 14.54 -7.02 -2.96
N TRP A 81 13.47 -6.29 -3.24
CA TRP A 81 13.02 -5.11 -2.51
C TRP A 81 11.66 -5.38 -1.87
N ILE A 82 11.47 -4.83 -0.69
CA ILE A 82 10.20 -4.88 0.03
C ILE A 82 9.68 -3.47 0.21
N CYS A 83 8.40 -3.27 -0.13
CA CYS A 83 7.67 -2.04 0.10
C CYS A 83 6.45 -2.33 0.97
N TYR A 84 6.16 -1.47 1.94
CA TYR A 84 4.93 -1.52 2.72
C TYR A 84 4.01 -0.38 2.31
N ILE A 85 2.72 -0.67 2.27
CA ILE A 85 1.68 0.33 2.16
C ILE A 85 0.49 -0.11 3.02
N ASP A 86 -0.06 0.80 3.81
CA ASP A 86 -1.24 0.52 4.60
C ASP A 86 -2.50 0.45 3.72
N ALA A 87 -3.47 -0.34 4.14
CA ALA A 87 -4.65 -0.67 3.33
C ALA A 87 -5.60 0.52 3.07
N ASP A 88 -5.36 1.66 3.71
CA ASP A 88 -6.09 2.92 3.55
C ASP A 88 -5.26 4.02 2.85
N ASP A 89 -4.01 3.73 2.51
CA ASP A 89 -3.15 4.61 1.74
C ASP A 89 -3.17 4.26 0.24
N TYR A 90 -2.59 5.10 -0.60
CA TYR A 90 -2.42 4.83 -2.02
C TYR A 90 -1.18 5.52 -2.58
N PHE A 91 -0.63 4.94 -3.63
CA PHE A 91 0.49 5.54 -4.35
C PHE A 91 0.01 6.62 -5.32
N LEU A 92 0.77 7.70 -5.41
CA LEU A 92 0.64 8.64 -6.51
C LEU A 92 1.17 8.01 -7.82
N PRO A 93 0.72 8.48 -8.99
CA PRO A 93 1.30 8.07 -10.26
C PRO A 93 2.83 8.20 -10.24
N GLU A 94 3.54 7.24 -10.84
CA GLU A 94 5.01 7.18 -10.89
C GLU A 94 5.73 7.01 -9.52
N GLY A 95 4.99 6.84 -8.42
CA GLY A 95 5.58 6.75 -7.08
C GLY A 95 6.55 5.57 -6.93
N LEU A 96 6.16 4.39 -7.38
CA LEU A 96 7.02 3.20 -7.31
C LEU A 96 8.24 3.33 -8.21
N LYS A 97 8.07 3.81 -9.43
CA LYS A 97 9.17 4.03 -10.38
C LYS A 97 10.20 4.97 -9.81
N THR A 98 9.76 6.11 -9.29
CA THR A 98 10.65 7.10 -8.68
C THR A 98 11.46 6.52 -7.52
N MET A 99 10.82 5.77 -6.62
CA MET A 99 11.51 5.15 -5.49
C MET A 99 12.55 4.12 -5.92
N VAL A 100 12.20 3.26 -6.87
CA VAL A 100 13.12 2.23 -7.37
C VAL A 100 14.32 2.86 -8.09
N GLU A 101 14.07 3.83 -8.98
CA GLU A 101 15.14 4.54 -9.70
C GLU A 101 16.11 5.26 -8.75
N LEU A 102 15.59 5.90 -7.69
CA LEU A 102 16.42 6.54 -6.68
C LEU A 102 17.25 5.53 -5.89
N ALA A 103 16.64 4.42 -5.49
CA ALA A 103 17.34 3.38 -4.76
C ALA A 103 18.48 2.77 -5.58
N GLU A 104 18.26 2.53 -6.86
CA GLU A 104 19.27 2.01 -7.79
C GLU A 104 20.36 3.05 -8.06
N LYS A 105 19.98 4.30 -8.39
CA LYS A 105 20.91 5.37 -8.71
C LYS A 105 21.92 5.67 -7.60
N TYR A 106 21.46 5.66 -6.36
CA TYR A 106 22.30 5.98 -5.20
C TYR A 106 22.83 4.74 -4.47
N ASN A 107 22.50 3.54 -4.97
CA ASN A 107 22.86 2.25 -4.35
C ASN A 107 22.55 2.21 -2.84
N VAL A 108 21.35 2.68 -2.48
CA VAL A 108 20.91 2.71 -1.09
C VAL A 108 20.09 1.47 -0.76
N LYS A 109 20.13 1.04 0.49
CA LYS A 109 19.34 -0.11 0.97
C LYS A 109 17.91 0.26 1.33
N VAL A 110 17.65 1.54 1.60
CA VAL A 110 16.33 2.05 2.00
C VAL A 110 16.07 3.34 1.24
N ALA A 111 14.90 3.43 0.61
CA ALA A 111 14.34 4.64 0.04
C ALA A 111 12.98 4.92 0.67
N ALA A 112 12.73 6.16 1.05
CA ALA A 112 11.44 6.60 1.56
C ALA A 112 10.87 7.72 0.71
N GLY A 113 9.57 7.63 0.40
CA GLY A 113 8.84 8.68 -0.29
C GLY A 113 8.33 9.75 0.68
N ARG A 114 7.99 10.92 0.15
CA ARG A 114 7.23 11.94 0.89
C ARG A 114 5.76 11.54 0.95
N PHE A 115 5.11 11.86 2.06
CA PHE A 115 3.67 11.66 2.23
C PHE A 115 2.94 12.96 1.86
N LEU A 116 1.86 12.81 1.09
CA LEU A 116 0.82 13.82 0.98
C LEU A 116 -0.34 13.38 1.87
N ILE A 117 -0.73 14.22 2.81
CA ILE A 117 -1.90 13.95 3.64
C ILE A 117 -3.11 14.59 2.98
N GLU A 118 -4.01 13.75 2.46
CA GLU A 118 -5.31 14.21 1.98
C GLU A 118 -6.23 14.48 3.17
N ILE A 119 -6.34 15.73 3.57
CA ILE A 119 -7.31 16.13 4.59
C ILE A 119 -8.65 16.33 3.88
N LYS A 120 -9.58 15.40 4.04
CA LYS A 120 -10.97 15.62 3.65
C LYS A 120 -11.47 16.87 4.36
N LYS A 121 -11.77 17.93 3.61
CA LYS A 121 -12.31 19.18 4.14
C LYS A 121 -13.61 18.87 4.90
N LYS A 122 -13.55 18.78 6.23
CA LYS A 122 -14.71 19.16 7.02
C LYS A 122 -14.87 20.65 6.81
N ARG A 123 -16.01 21.08 6.25
CA ARG A 123 -16.36 22.49 6.20
C ARG A 123 -16.46 23.01 7.62
N PHE A 124 -15.40 23.65 8.07
CA PHE A 124 -15.49 24.56 9.20
C PHE A 124 -15.92 25.91 8.63
N PRO A 125 -17.04 26.50 9.06
CA PRO A 125 -17.41 27.83 8.60
C PRO A 125 -16.30 28.79 9.05
N GLY A 126 -15.62 29.42 8.09
CA GLY A 126 -14.74 30.58 8.34
C GLY A 126 -13.25 30.39 8.09
N VAL A 127 -12.76 29.30 7.52
CA VAL A 127 -11.34 29.18 7.16
C VAL A 127 -11.19 28.95 5.65
N ASN A 128 -11.03 30.04 4.92
CA ASN A 128 -10.49 30.01 3.57
C ASN A 128 -8.96 29.95 3.65
N GLY A 129 -8.37 28.82 3.35
CA GLY A 129 -6.93 28.69 3.25
C GLY A 129 -6.56 27.29 2.80
N LYS A 130 -6.01 27.19 1.59
CA LYS A 130 -5.19 26.04 1.19
C LYS A 130 -3.95 26.06 2.08
N ARG A 131 -3.80 25.08 2.97
CA ARG A 131 -2.51 24.78 3.59
C ARG A 131 -1.99 23.50 2.96
N GLU A 132 -1.07 23.64 2.04
CA GLU A 132 -0.14 22.58 1.70
C GLU A 132 0.82 22.46 2.90
N GLY A 133 0.59 21.46 3.73
CA GLY A 133 1.52 21.15 4.83
C GLY A 133 2.57 20.17 4.33
N VAL A 134 3.79 20.65 4.10
CA VAL A 134 4.97 19.80 3.99
C VAL A 134 5.46 19.58 5.41
N LEU A 135 5.33 18.36 5.94
CA LEU A 135 6.05 17.96 7.16
C LEU A 135 7.45 17.51 6.72
N GLU A 136 8.43 18.31 7.07
CA GLU A 136 9.84 17.92 7.01
C GLU A 136 10.19 16.94 8.15
#